data_4a926ea699c309da1715d0098253fbb9
#
_entry.id   4a926ea699c309da1715d0098253fbb9
#
_cell.length_a   1.000
_cell.length_b   1.000
_cell.length_c   1.000
_cell.angle_alpha   90.00
_cell.angle_beta   90.00
_cell.angle_gamma   90.00
#
_symmetry.space_group_name_H-M   'P 1'
#
loop_
_entity.id
_entity.type
_entity.pdbx_description
1 polymer ?
#
loop_
_entity_poly.entity_id
_entity_poly.type
_entity_poly.pdbx_seq_one_letter_code
_entity_poly.pdbx_strand_id
1 'polypeptide(L)'
;SSDSVVVHTYSASCMEKIMTVKENKVLKFDKATMQPFLEKMFTGFFAVIDSEEFGENEYVMKATMRALSVVKEDVVAITELVLNKLTGALGRVCKNPKNPQYNHYLFESIAVLVRSVCSSQPSATTAFESLLFPPFQTILQMEVTEFIPYVFQVLAQLLEFKVDEIGTSYSTIFVPLLTPTLWESKGNVPALTRLLIAYMNKLGPAHPLITPNLMGILGVFQKRLSSKANEIFAFSLIGSILSHPDGYSAVEA
;
A
#
# COMPACT_ATOMS: atom_id res chain seq x y z
N SER A 1 -29.15 13.23 -1.26
CA SER A 1 -27.83 13.75 -1.65
C SER A 1 -27.86 15.26 -1.56
N SER A 2 -26.84 15.87 -1.01
CA SER A 2 -26.67 17.32 -0.92
C SER A 2 -25.50 17.70 -1.84
N ASP A 3 -25.60 18.82 -2.53
CA ASP A 3 -24.52 19.36 -3.35
C ASP A 3 -23.58 20.28 -2.52
N SER A 4 -23.65 20.18 -1.20
CA SER A 4 -22.84 20.99 -0.29
C SER A 4 -21.63 20.24 0.24
N VAL A 5 -20.44 20.76 -0.04
CA VAL A 5 -19.16 20.22 0.49
C VAL A 5 -19.16 20.19 2.02
N VAL A 6 -19.83 21.15 2.66
CA VAL A 6 -19.94 21.23 4.13
C VAL A 6 -20.70 20.02 4.67
N VAL A 7 -21.84 19.68 4.03
CA VAL A 7 -22.64 18.50 4.42
C VAL A 7 -21.84 17.21 4.22
N HIS A 8 -21.13 17.06 3.10
CA HIS A 8 -20.28 15.89 2.84
C HIS A 8 -19.19 15.76 3.91
N THR A 9 -18.49 16.84 4.21
CA THR A 9 -17.41 16.89 5.20
C THR A 9 -17.88 16.50 6.60
N TYR A 10 -18.94 17.15 7.10
CA TYR A 10 -19.46 16.85 8.44
C TYR A 10 -20.07 15.46 8.54
N SER A 11 -20.81 15.02 7.52
CA SER A 11 -21.37 13.66 7.49
C SER A 11 -20.27 12.59 7.52
N ALA A 12 -19.24 12.74 6.69
CA ALA A 12 -18.10 11.83 6.64
C ALA A 12 -17.32 11.83 7.96
N SER A 13 -17.08 13.01 8.54
CA SER A 13 -16.41 13.14 9.84
C SER A 13 -17.22 12.46 10.97
N CYS A 14 -18.55 12.63 10.98
CA CYS A 14 -19.41 11.94 11.94
C CYS A 14 -19.35 10.42 11.76
N MET A 15 -19.44 9.93 10.53
CA MET A 15 -19.36 8.49 10.24
C MET A 15 -18.00 7.91 10.66
N GLU A 16 -16.89 8.60 10.35
CA GLU A 16 -15.56 8.18 10.77
C GLU A 16 -15.46 8.06 12.29
N LYS A 17 -15.95 9.04 13.03
CA LYS A 17 -15.96 9.03 14.50
C LYS A 17 -16.83 7.91 15.06
N ILE A 18 -18.03 7.69 14.52
CA ILE A 18 -18.92 6.60 14.95
C ILE A 18 -18.21 5.24 14.81
N MET A 19 -17.51 5.01 13.69
CA MET A 19 -16.75 3.78 13.45
C MET A 19 -15.53 3.62 14.38
N THR A 20 -15.14 4.64 15.15
CA THR A 20 -14.05 4.55 16.13
C THR A 20 -14.54 4.41 17.58
N VAL A 21 -15.84 4.52 17.83
CA VAL A 21 -16.41 4.43 19.18
C VAL A 21 -16.17 3.03 19.75
N LYS A 22 -15.60 3.01 20.95
CA LYS A 22 -15.36 1.77 21.71
C LYS A 22 -16.18 1.76 23.00
N GLU A 23 -16.71 0.60 23.32
CA GLU A 23 -17.30 0.29 24.61
C GLU A 23 -16.54 -0.90 25.19
N ASN A 24 -16.02 -0.77 26.40
CA ASN A 24 -15.16 -1.79 27.03
C ASN A 24 -13.95 -2.22 26.14
N LYS A 25 -13.31 -1.28 25.45
CA LYS A 25 -12.20 -1.47 24.49
C LYS A 25 -12.58 -2.21 23.19
N VAL A 26 -13.84 -2.58 22.99
CA VAL A 26 -14.36 -3.22 21.77
C VAL A 26 -15.06 -2.18 20.92
N LEU A 27 -14.95 -2.26 19.59
CA LEU A 27 -15.69 -1.36 18.69
C LEU A 27 -17.19 -1.58 18.89
N LYS A 28 -17.93 -0.48 19.14
CA LYS A 28 -19.38 -0.51 19.29
C LYS A 28 -20.08 -0.79 17.94
N PHE A 29 -19.52 -0.27 16.87
CA PHE A 29 -19.96 -0.48 15.50
C PHE A 29 -18.92 -1.36 14.80
N ASP A 30 -19.00 -2.65 15.08
CA ASP A 30 -18.13 -3.67 14.53
C ASP A 30 -18.56 -4.08 13.10
N LYS A 31 -17.86 -5.05 12.54
CA LYS A 31 -18.12 -5.62 11.23
C LYS A 31 -19.58 -6.07 11.07
N ALA A 32 -20.13 -6.82 12.03
CA ALA A 32 -21.50 -7.36 11.94
C ALA A 32 -22.54 -6.24 11.97
N THR A 33 -22.31 -5.23 12.79
CA THR A 33 -23.19 -4.05 12.89
C THR A 33 -23.17 -3.22 11.60
N MET A 34 -22.01 -3.12 10.92
CA MET A 34 -21.85 -2.30 9.73
C MET A 34 -22.28 -2.99 8.44
N GLN A 35 -22.28 -4.31 8.41
CA GLN A 35 -22.55 -5.11 7.22
C GLN A 35 -23.86 -4.72 6.49
N PRO A 36 -25.02 -4.48 7.15
CA PRO A 36 -26.25 -4.11 6.47
C PRO A 36 -26.20 -2.75 5.76
N PHE A 37 -25.24 -1.89 6.11
CA PHE A 37 -25.08 -0.53 5.57
C PHE A 37 -23.95 -0.41 4.54
N LEU A 38 -23.20 -1.48 4.31
CA LEU A 38 -21.95 -1.50 3.56
C LEU A 38 -22.12 -0.91 2.15
N GLU A 39 -23.02 -1.45 1.37
CA GLU A 39 -23.29 -1.02 -0.01
C GLU A 39 -23.70 0.46 -0.07
N LYS A 40 -24.68 0.85 0.75
CA LYS A 40 -25.19 2.22 0.79
C LYS A 40 -24.11 3.21 1.22
N MET A 41 -23.27 2.83 2.18
CA MET A 41 -22.19 3.66 2.70
C MET A 41 -21.13 3.88 1.62
N PHE A 42 -20.63 2.83 0.97
CA PHE A 42 -19.62 2.97 -0.09
C PHE A 42 -20.18 3.68 -1.33
N THR A 43 -21.43 3.41 -1.71
CA THR A 43 -22.10 4.18 -2.78
C THR A 43 -22.11 5.67 -2.48
N GLY A 44 -22.44 6.06 -1.24
CA GLY A 44 -22.43 7.44 -0.82
C GLY A 44 -21.04 8.07 -0.83
N PHE A 45 -20.01 7.37 -0.35
CA PHE A 45 -18.63 7.85 -0.40
C PHE A 45 -18.14 8.03 -1.84
N PHE A 46 -18.36 7.05 -2.69
CA PHE A 46 -17.90 7.11 -4.07
C PHE A 46 -18.66 8.13 -4.92
N ALA A 47 -19.92 8.43 -4.61
CA ALA A 47 -20.63 9.53 -5.25
C ALA A 47 -19.94 10.89 -5.02
N VAL A 48 -19.34 11.08 -3.84
CA VAL A 48 -18.55 12.30 -3.56
C VAL A 48 -17.16 12.21 -4.19
N ILE A 49 -16.45 11.07 -4.05
CA ILE A 49 -15.10 10.87 -4.58
C ILE A 49 -15.04 11.01 -6.11
N ASP A 50 -16.11 10.66 -6.81
CA ASP A 50 -16.22 10.80 -8.26
C ASP A 50 -16.62 12.20 -8.74
N SER A 51 -17.02 13.08 -7.83
CA SER A 51 -17.38 14.46 -8.18
C SER A 51 -16.14 15.24 -8.64
N GLU A 52 -16.27 16.01 -9.71
CA GLU A 52 -15.22 16.91 -10.19
C GLU A 52 -14.94 18.04 -9.20
N GLU A 53 -15.97 18.51 -8.52
CA GLU A 53 -15.90 19.66 -7.59
C GLU A 53 -15.45 19.25 -6.19
N PHE A 54 -15.92 18.09 -5.68
CA PHE A 54 -15.75 17.67 -4.28
C PHE A 54 -14.90 16.41 -4.11
N GLY A 55 -14.39 15.84 -5.20
CA GLY A 55 -13.77 14.51 -5.23
C GLY A 55 -12.55 14.35 -4.35
N GLU A 56 -11.78 15.41 -4.10
CA GLU A 56 -10.62 15.38 -3.21
C GLU A 56 -10.97 15.77 -1.75
N ASN A 57 -12.13 15.37 -1.25
CA ASN A 57 -12.51 15.59 0.14
C ASN A 57 -11.81 14.58 1.07
N GLU A 58 -10.88 15.08 1.87
CA GLU A 58 -10.06 14.25 2.78
C GLU A 58 -10.88 13.54 3.87
N TYR A 59 -11.97 14.15 4.33
CA TYR A 59 -12.84 13.55 5.35
C TYR A 59 -13.63 12.36 4.79
N VAL A 60 -14.07 12.45 3.53
CA VAL A 60 -14.73 11.34 2.85
C VAL A 60 -13.74 10.19 2.59
N MET A 61 -12.53 10.49 2.14
CA MET A 61 -11.51 9.48 1.94
C MET A 61 -11.08 8.83 3.26
N LYS A 62 -10.95 9.62 4.33
CA LYS A 62 -10.69 9.10 5.68
C LYS A 62 -11.80 8.17 6.18
N ALA A 63 -13.07 8.56 5.96
CA ALA A 63 -14.20 7.71 6.31
C ALA A 63 -14.21 6.41 5.49
N THR A 64 -13.86 6.48 4.21
CA THR A 64 -13.69 5.31 3.32
C THR A 64 -12.63 4.35 3.87
N MET A 65 -11.44 4.86 4.21
CA MET A 65 -10.37 4.08 4.82
C MET A 65 -10.81 3.42 6.14
N ARG A 66 -11.53 4.18 6.98
CA ARG A 66 -12.04 3.67 8.27
C ARG A 66 -13.08 2.57 8.05
N ALA A 67 -14.00 2.76 7.13
CA ALA A 67 -15.00 1.76 6.77
C ALA A 67 -14.35 0.45 6.32
N LEU A 68 -13.37 0.51 5.40
CA LEU A 68 -12.61 -0.66 4.96
C LEU A 68 -11.92 -1.36 6.14
N SER A 69 -11.36 -0.60 7.09
CA SER A 69 -10.70 -1.15 8.28
C SER A 69 -11.66 -1.87 9.24
N VAL A 70 -12.92 -1.45 9.29
CA VAL A 70 -13.95 -2.06 10.16
C VAL A 70 -14.56 -3.28 9.51
N VAL A 71 -14.94 -3.19 8.22
CA VAL A 71 -15.62 -4.30 7.53
C VAL A 71 -14.69 -5.45 7.15
N LYS A 72 -13.38 -5.18 7.06
CA LYS A 72 -12.35 -6.19 6.79
C LYS A 72 -12.69 -7.05 5.56
N GLU A 73 -12.70 -8.39 5.75
CA GLU A 73 -12.94 -9.38 4.68
C GLU A 73 -14.34 -9.32 4.06
N ASP A 74 -15.33 -8.68 4.68
CA ASP A 74 -16.66 -8.51 4.07
C ASP A 74 -16.64 -7.62 2.82
N VAL A 75 -15.56 -6.82 2.64
CA VAL A 75 -15.33 -6.04 1.44
C VAL A 75 -15.09 -6.92 0.19
N VAL A 76 -14.79 -8.21 0.36
CA VAL A 76 -14.55 -9.15 -0.75
C VAL A 76 -15.70 -9.11 -1.76
N ALA A 77 -16.94 -9.05 -1.29
CA ALA A 77 -18.13 -9.03 -2.16
C ALA A 77 -18.22 -7.79 -3.08
N ILE A 78 -17.56 -6.69 -2.71
CA ILE A 78 -17.57 -5.42 -3.44
C ILE A 78 -16.16 -4.96 -3.85
N THR A 79 -15.17 -5.86 -3.81
CA THR A 79 -13.75 -5.54 -4.08
C THR A 79 -13.57 -4.85 -5.41
N GLU A 80 -14.16 -5.36 -6.48
CA GLU A 80 -14.01 -4.81 -7.81
C GLU A 80 -14.50 -3.36 -7.88
N LEU A 81 -15.67 -3.08 -7.31
CA LEU A 81 -16.21 -1.72 -7.22
C LEU A 81 -15.25 -0.80 -6.46
N VAL A 82 -14.83 -1.19 -5.27
CA VAL A 82 -13.98 -0.37 -4.39
C VAL A 82 -12.62 -0.13 -5.05
N LEU A 83 -12.00 -1.18 -5.60
CA LEU A 83 -10.70 -1.10 -6.24
C LEU A 83 -10.74 -0.17 -7.47
N ASN A 84 -11.75 -0.30 -8.35
CA ASN A 84 -11.91 0.57 -9.51
C ASN A 84 -12.08 2.05 -9.11
N LYS A 85 -12.85 2.32 -8.03
CA LYS A 85 -13.03 3.69 -7.55
C LYS A 85 -11.76 4.29 -6.96
N LEU A 86 -11.03 3.53 -6.16
CA LEU A 86 -9.77 3.99 -5.56
C LEU A 86 -8.67 4.17 -6.64
N THR A 87 -8.56 3.27 -7.60
CA THR A 87 -7.61 3.41 -8.72
C THR A 87 -7.97 4.55 -9.65
N GLY A 88 -9.26 4.81 -9.89
CA GLY A 88 -9.73 5.99 -10.60
C GLY A 88 -9.35 7.29 -9.88
N ALA A 89 -9.53 7.34 -8.56
CA ALA A 89 -9.09 8.47 -7.73
C ALA A 89 -7.56 8.65 -7.79
N LEU A 90 -6.80 7.55 -7.68
CA LEU A 90 -5.35 7.57 -7.80
C LEU A 90 -4.89 8.11 -9.17
N GLY A 91 -5.52 7.67 -10.25
CA GLY A 91 -5.23 8.15 -11.61
C GLY A 91 -5.46 9.66 -11.80
N ARG A 92 -6.37 10.26 -11.04
CA ARG A 92 -6.59 11.72 -11.02
C ARG A 92 -5.47 12.46 -10.27
N VAL A 93 -5.12 12.01 -9.07
CA VAL A 93 -4.15 12.71 -8.21
C VAL A 93 -2.69 12.45 -8.57
N CYS A 94 -2.37 11.33 -9.24
CA CYS A 94 -0.98 10.98 -9.54
C CYS A 94 -0.28 11.98 -10.48
N LYS A 95 -1.05 12.75 -11.26
CA LYS A 95 -0.52 13.76 -12.17
C LYS A 95 -0.35 15.14 -11.54
N ASN A 96 -1.08 15.41 -10.45
CA ASN A 96 -1.08 16.71 -9.79
C ASN A 96 -1.54 16.56 -8.33
N PRO A 97 -0.65 16.14 -7.43
CA PRO A 97 -0.98 16.00 -6.02
C PRO A 97 -1.21 17.38 -5.38
N LYS A 98 -2.43 17.65 -4.92
CA LYS A 98 -2.78 18.94 -4.32
C LYS A 98 -3.13 18.84 -2.85
N ASN A 99 -3.71 17.71 -2.42
CA ASN A 99 -4.20 17.51 -1.07
C ASN A 99 -3.46 16.35 -0.37
N PRO A 100 -2.40 16.63 0.41
CA PRO A 100 -1.60 15.58 1.06
C PRO A 100 -2.41 14.67 1.99
N GLN A 101 -3.42 15.22 2.70
CA GLN A 101 -4.26 14.42 3.61
C GLN A 101 -5.18 13.47 2.83
N TYR A 102 -5.80 13.96 1.76
CA TYR A 102 -6.59 13.11 0.87
C TYR A 102 -5.73 12.00 0.27
N ASN A 103 -4.56 12.34 -0.25
CA ASN A 103 -3.62 11.40 -0.87
C ASN A 103 -3.18 10.33 0.13
N HIS A 104 -2.85 10.73 1.36
CA HIS A 104 -2.51 9.80 2.44
C HIS A 104 -3.64 8.77 2.68
N TYR A 105 -4.87 9.24 2.89
CA TYR A 105 -5.99 8.34 3.14
C TYR A 105 -6.38 7.50 1.92
N LEU A 106 -6.12 7.98 0.70
CA LEU A 106 -6.31 7.20 -0.53
C LEU A 106 -5.36 5.98 -0.56
N PHE A 107 -4.06 6.20 -0.33
CA PHE A 107 -3.09 5.10 -0.28
C PHE A 107 -3.34 4.15 0.89
N GLU A 108 -3.71 4.67 2.06
CA GLU A 108 -4.11 3.84 3.20
C GLU A 108 -5.37 3.01 2.89
N SER A 109 -6.35 3.57 2.16
CA SER A 109 -7.53 2.84 1.71
C SER A 109 -7.15 1.68 0.78
N ILE A 110 -6.24 1.91 -0.17
CA ILE A 110 -5.71 0.88 -1.06
C ILE A 110 -4.99 -0.21 -0.24
N ALA A 111 -4.11 0.18 0.67
CA ALA A 111 -3.36 -0.77 1.50
C ALA A 111 -4.28 -1.61 2.42
N VAL A 112 -5.31 -0.99 2.99
CA VAL A 112 -6.32 -1.71 3.80
C VAL A 112 -7.11 -2.68 2.93
N LEU A 113 -7.53 -2.27 1.73
CA LEU A 113 -8.26 -3.14 0.80
C LEU A 113 -7.42 -4.34 0.39
N VAL A 114 -6.16 -4.13 -0.03
CA VAL A 114 -5.21 -5.21 -0.35
C VAL A 114 -5.12 -6.20 0.80
N ARG A 115 -4.87 -5.71 2.02
CA ARG A 115 -4.76 -6.58 3.20
C ARG A 115 -6.05 -7.35 3.47
N SER A 116 -7.20 -6.69 3.43
CA SER A 116 -8.48 -7.30 3.76
C SER A 116 -8.88 -8.40 2.77
N VAL A 117 -8.56 -8.22 1.49
CA VAL A 117 -8.90 -9.19 0.45
C VAL A 117 -7.82 -10.27 0.32
N CYS A 118 -6.56 -9.87 0.13
CA CYS A 118 -5.49 -10.82 -0.18
C CYS A 118 -5.09 -11.72 1.00
N SER A 119 -5.39 -11.32 2.25
CA SER A 119 -5.17 -12.20 3.41
C SER A 119 -6.09 -13.43 3.41
N SER A 120 -7.31 -13.29 2.86
CA SER A 120 -8.27 -14.40 2.75
C SER A 120 -8.28 -15.04 1.35
N GLN A 121 -7.92 -14.27 0.32
CA GLN A 121 -7.89 -14.68 -1.08
C GLN A 121 -6.58 -14.26 -1.75
N PRO A 122 -5.45 -14.95 -1.51
CA PRO A 122 -4.15 -14.58 -2.07
C PRO A 122 -4.11 -14.50 -3.60
N SER A 123 -4.93 -15.31 -4.30
CA SER A 123 -5.06 -15.25 -5.77
C SER A 123 -5.60 -13.91 -6.30
N ALA A 124 -6.27 -13.12 -5.46
CA ALA A 124 -6.75 -11.80 -5.83
C ALA A 124 -5.61 -10.79 -6.10
N THR A 125 -4.37 -11.07 -5.66
CA THR A 125 -3.21 -10.21 -5.93
C THR A 125 -3.06 -9.86 -7.39
N THR A 126 -3.33 -10.78 -8.31
CA THR A 126 -3.23 -10.55 -9.76
C THR A 126 -4.20 -9.47 -10.25
N ALA A 127 -5.43 -9.43 -9.71
CA ALA A 127 -6.39 -8.38 -10.05
C ALA A 127 -5.96 -7.02 -9.50
N PHE A 128 -5.43 -6.96 -8.29
CA PHE A 128 -4.85 -5.74 -7.73
C PHE A 128 -3.67 -5.24 -8.54
N GLU A 129 -2.74 -6.12 -8.91
CA GLU A 129 -1.59 -5.80 -9.74
C GLU A 129 -2.00 -5.19 -11.08
N SER A 130 -2.97 -5.78 -11.78
CA SER A 130 -3.42 -5.31 -13.09
C SER A 130 -3.94 -3.86 -13.06
N LEU A 131 -4.58 -3.46 -11.95
CA LEU A 131 -5.16 -2.11 -11.80
C LEU A 131 -4.20 -1.11 -11.16
N LEU A 132 -3.29 -1.54 -10.29
CA LEU A 132 -2.39 -0.66 -9.54
C LEU A 132 -1.05 -0.42 -10.23
N PHE A 133 -0.51 -1.38 -11.01
CA PHE A 133 0.77 -1.19 -11.68
C PHE A 133 0.80 -0.01 -12.65
N PRO A 134 -0.23 0.23 -13.51
CA PRO A 134 -0.18 1.37 -14.43
C PRO A 134 -0.05 2.73 -13.72
N PRO A 135 -0.88 3.09 -12.71
CA PRO A 135 -0.69 4.34 -11.99
C PRO A 135 0.61 4.37 -11.18
N PHE A 136 1.07 3.25 -10.61
CA PHE A 136 2.35 3.18 -9.90
C PHE A 136 3.53 3.44 -10.83
N GLN A 137 3.50 2.87 -12.02
CA GLN A 137 4.51 3.14 -13.05
C GLN A 137 4.54 4.63 -13.42
N THR A 138 3.38 5.25 -13.59
CA THR A 138 3.28 6.70 -13.85
C THR A 138 3.91 7.51 -12.70
N ILE A 139 3.59 7.18 -11.45
CA ILE A 139 4.15 7.86 -10.27
C ILE A 139 5.68 7.75 -10.22
N LEU A 140 6.22 6.55 -10.49
CA LEU A 140 7.66 6.31 -10.47
C LEU A 140 8.37 7.01 -11.64
N GLN A 141 7.79 6.99 -12.84
CA GLN A 141 8.35 7.65 -14.03
C GLN A 141 8.31 9.18 -13.94
N MET A 142 7.28 9.74 -13.33
CA MET A 142 7.13 11.18 -13.11
C MET A 142 7.86 11.66 -11.84
N GLU A 143 8.49 10.75 -11.10
CA GLU A 143 9.19 11.03 -9.84
C GLU A 143 8.32 11.81 -8.84
N VAL A 144 7.04 11.43 -8.69
CA VAL A 144 6.14 12.05 -7.72
C VAL A 144 6.58 11.65 -6.30
N THR A 145 7.54 12.39 -5.77
CA THR A 145 8.29 12.05 -4.54
C THR A 145 7.41 11.79 -3.32
N GLU A 146 6.28 12.49 -3.22
CA GLU A 146 5.31 12.31 -2.13
C GLU A 146 4.64 10.92 -2.17
N PHE A 147 4.51 10.31 -3.35
CA PHE A 147 3.80 9.04 -3.53
C PHE A 147 4.72 7.81 -3.54
N ILE A 148 6.00 8.01 -3.84
CA ILE A 148 6.98 6.92 -3.98
C ILE A 148 6.99 5.98 -2.76
N PRO A 149 7.02 6.47 -1.48
CA PRO A 149 7.00 5.58 -0.32
C PRO A 149 5.73 4.72 -0.24
N TYR A 150 4.57 5.28 -0.59
CA TYR A 150 3.31 4.53 -0.58
C TYR A 150 3.28 3.46 -1.67
N VAL A 151 3.78 3.78 -2.88
CA VAL A 151 3.90 2.81 -3.97
C VAL A 151 4.72 1.61 -3.52
N PHE A 152 5.89 1.84 -2.91
CA PHE A 152 6.75 0.75 -2.43
C PHE A 152 6.10 -0.05 -1.30
N GLN A 153 5.34 0.59 -0.40
CA GLN A 153 4.60 -0.10 0.65
C GLN A 153 3.52 -1.03 0.09
N VAL A 154 2.75 -0.56 -0.89
CA VAL A 154 1.68 -1.37 -1.51
C VAL A 154 2.27 -2.49 -2.35
N LEU A 155 3.35 -2.23 -3.12
CA LEU A 155 4.07 -3.26 -3.87
C LEU A 155 4.63 -4.36 -2.96
N ALA A 156 5.23 -3.97 -1.81
CA ALA A 156 5.70 -4.92 -0.82
C ALA A 156 4.56 -5.80 -0.30
N GLN A 157 3.45 -5.19 0.05
CA GLN A 157 2.28 -5.89 0.58
C GLN A 157 1.67 -6.87 -0.44
N LEU A 158 1.56 -6.47 -1.72
CA LEU A 158 1.10 -7.36 -2.79
C LEU A 158 2.05 -8.55 -2.96
N LEU A 159 3.35 -8.30 -2.94
CA LEU A 159 4.37 -9.35 -3.06
C LEU A 159 4.36 -10.31 -1.85
N GLU A 160 4.12 -9.80 -0.64
CA GLU A 160 3.97 -10.62 0.58
C GLU A 160 2.78 -11.58 0.51
N PHE A 161 1.68 -11.17 -0.13
CA PHE A 161 0.50 -12.03 -0.31
C PHE A 161 0.53 -12.91 -1.56
N LYS A 162 1.41 -12.61 -2.51
CA LYS A 162 1.46 -13.31 -3.79
C LYS A 162 1.88 -14.77 -3.61
N VAL A 163 1.03 -15.70 -4.07
CA VAL A 163 1.32 -17.14 -4.04
C VAL A 163 2.01 -17.61 -5.32
N ASP A 164 1.64 -17.03 -6.45
CA ASP A 164 2.22 -17.35 -7.75
C ASP A 164 3.63 -16.77 -7.93
N GLU A 165 4.31 -17.16 -9.01
CA GLU A 165 5.57 -16.57 -9.41
C GLU A 165 5.45 -15.05 -9.64
N ILE A 166 6.56 -14.34 -9.48
CA ILE A 166 6.58 -12.91 -9.76
C ILE A 166 6.49 -12.66 -11.27
N GLY A 167 5.65 -11.71 -11.65
CA GLY A 167 5.54 -11.27 -13.04
C GLY A 167 6.72 -10.37 -13.48
N THR A 168 6.81 -10.14 -14.78
CA THR A 168 7.85 -9.28 -15.39
C THR A 168 7.87 -7.87 -14.81
N SER A 169 6.72 -7.33 -14.39
CA SER A 169 6.63 -6.01 -13.76
C SER A 169 7.48 -5.91 -12.50
N TYR A 170 7.45 -6.92 -11.63
CA TYR A 170 8.29 -6.96 -10.44
C TYR A 170 9.78 -7.10 -10.81
N SER A 171 10.11 -7.96 -11.77
CA SER A 171 11.48 -8.13 -12.23
C SER A 171 12.07 -6.84 -12.80
N THR A 172 11.26 -6.06 -13.51
CA THR A 172 11.67 -4.76 -14.09
C THR A 172 11.91 -3.69 -13.01
N ILE A 173 11.11 -3.69 -11.94
CA ILE A 173 11.24 -2.72 -10.84
C ILE A 173 12.45 -3.05 -9.94
N PHE A 174 12.85 -4.30 -9.82
CA PHE A 174 13.83 -4.76 -8.82
C PHE A 174 15.18 -4.04 -8.91
N VAL A 175 15.82 -4.02 -10.07
CA VAL A 175 17.15 -3.39 -10.23
C VAL A 175 17.12 -1.89 -9.94
N PRO A 176 16.14 -1.10 -10.43
CA PRO A 176 15.96 0.30 -10.02
C PRO A 176 15.85 0.52 -8.51
N LEU A 177 15.29 -0.43 -7.73
CA LEU A 177 15.22 -0.28 -6.26
C LEU A 177 16.59 -0.18 -5.59
N LEU A 178 17.65 -0.67 -6.22
CA LEU A 178 19.01 -0.63 -5.68
C LEU A 178 19.73 0.68 -5.99
N THR A 179 19.09 1.60 -6.74
CA THR A 179 19.67 2.90 -7.11
C THR A 179 19.87 3.76 -5.85
N PRO A 180 21.10 4.25 -5.59
CA PRO A 180 21.43 4.96 -4.34
C PRO A 180 20.55 6.18 -4.05
N THR A 181 20.13 6.92 -5.08
CA THR A 181 19.32 8.14 -4.94
C THR A 181 17.96 7.88 -4.30
N LEU A 182 17.34 6.71 -4.56
CA LEU A 182 16.07 6.34 -3.92
C LEU A 182 16.19 6.23 -2.39
N TRP A 183 17.38 5.83 -1.92
CA TRP A 183 17.67 5.63 -0.50
C TRP A 183 18.11 6.90 0.23
N GLU A 184 18.34 8.00 -0.46
CA GLU A 184 18.68 9.30 0.14
C GLU A 184 17.46 9.94 0.80
N SER A 185 16.28 9.75 0.25
CA SER A 185 15.03 10.16 0.88
C SER A 185 14.72 9.32 2.11
N LYS A 186 14.75 9.95 3.29
CA LYS A 186 14.45 9.27 4.56
C LYS A 186 13.05 8.63 4.58
N GLY A 187 12.09 9.22 3.89
CA GLY A 187 10.73 8.69 3.78
C GLY A 187 10.65 7.39 2.99
N ASN A 188 11.59 7.16 2.06
CA ASN A 188 11.61 5.93 1.25
C ASN A 188 12.19 4.73 2.01
N VAL A 189 13.12 4.95 2.94
CA VAL A 189 13.92 3.87 3.56
C VAL A 189 13.06 2.75 4.15
N PRO A 190 12.03 3.02 4.98
CA PRO A 190 11.21 1.94 5.54
C PRO A 190 10.48 1.13 4.45
N ALA A 191 9.91 1.83 3.46
CA ALA A 191 9.14 1.21 2.39
C ALA A 191 10.01 0.39 1.45
N LEU A 192 11.17 0.92 1.04
CA LEU A 192 12.16 0.21 0.23
C LEU A 192 12.70 -1.02 0.95
N THR A 193 13.03 -0.90 2.24
CA THR A 193 13.50 -2.04 3.03
C THR A 193 12.45 -3.14 3.08
N ARG A 194 11.19 -2.80 3.35
CA ARG A 194 10.08 -3.77 3.35
C ARG A 194 9.94 -4.45 1.99
N LEU A 195 10.03 -3.69 0.90
CA LEU A 195 9.91 -4.23 -0.45
C LEU A 195 11.07 -5.18 -0.78
N LEU A 196 12.32 -4.82 -0.47
CA LEU A 196 13.46 -5.73 -0.66
C LEU A 196 13.33 -6.99 0.18
N ILE A 197 12.89 -6.89 1.43
CA ILE A 197 12.62 -8.05 2.30
C ILE A 197 11.53 -8.94 1.67
N ALA A 198 10.46 -8.34 1.11
CA ALA A 198 9.41 -9.09 0.43
C ALA A 198 9.96 -9.87 -0.78
N TYR A 199 10.86 -9.25 -1.57
CA TYR A 199 11.57 -9.96 -2.65
C TYR A 199 12.44 -11.10 -2.12
N MET A 200 13.22 -10.87 -1.06
CA MET A 200 14.07 -11.90 -0.45
C MET A 200 13.25 -13.08 0.06
N ASN A 201 12.17 -12.80 0.79
CA ASN A 201 11.29 -13.84 1.34
C ASN A 201 10.56 -14.63 0.23
N LYS A 202 10.25 -13.98 -0.88
CA LYS A 202 9.54 -14.61 -2.01
C LYS A 202 10.46 -15.46 -2.88
N LEU A 203 11.66 -15.00 -3.13
CA LEU A 203 12.56 -15.56 -4.15
C LEU A 203 13.73 -16.34 -3.54
N GLY A 204 14.24 -15.88 -2.41
CA GLY A 204 15.49 -16.36 -1.83
C GLY A 204 16.75 -15.81 -2.52
N PRO A 205 17.92 -15.90 -1.84
CA PRO A 205 19.18 -15.35 -2.34
C PRO A 205 19.74 -16.06 -3.58
N ALA A 206 19.40 -17.35 -3.77
CA ALA A 206 19.86 -18.15 -4.93
C ALA A 206 19.03 -17.92 -6.21
N HIS A 207 17.97 -17.10 -6.15
CA HIS A 207 17.13 -16.83 -7.32
C HIS A 207 17.89 -16.04 -8.40
N PRO A 208 17.70 -16.33 -9.72
CA PRO A 208 18.40 -15.66 -10.83
C PRO A 208 18.25 -14.14 -10.87
N LEU A 209 17.20 -13.58 -10.31
CA LEU A 209 17.02 -12.13 -10.16
C LEU A 209 17.86 -11.56 -9.01
N ILE A 210 18.04 -12.30 -7.94
CA ILE A 210 18.71 -11.85 -6.70
C ILE A 210 20.21 -12.03 -6.78
N THR A 211 20.69 -13.22 -7.14
CA THR A 211 22.12 -13.59 -7.13
C THR A 211 23.03 -12.54 -7.80
N PRO A 212 22.76 -12.08 -9.03
CA PRO A 212 23.64 -11.10 -9.69
C PRO A 212 23.56 -9.70 -9.05
N ASN A 213 22.55 -9.44 -8.25
CA ASN A 213 22.31 -8.14 -7.60
C ASN A 213 22.63 -8.15 -6.10
N LEU A 214 23.11 -9.27 -5.56
CA LEU A 214 23.35 -9.43 -4.12
C LEU A 214 24.35 -8.40 -3.59
N MET A 215 25.40 -8.10 -4.33
CA MET A 215 26.38 -7.06 -3.96
C MET A 215 25.73 -5.67 -3.86
N GLY A 216 24.76 -5.37 -4.72
CA GLY A 216 23.96 -4.13 -4.64
C GLY A 216 23.13 -4.08 -3.36
N ILE A 217 22.48 -5.20 -2.99
CA ILE A 217 21.68 -5.33 -1.76
C ILE A 217 22.60 -5.17 -0.53
N LEU A 218 23.76 -5.81 -0.52
CA LEU A 218 24.75 -5.69 0.56
C LEU A 218 25.31 -4.25 0.65
N GLY A 219 25.48 -3.58 -0.47
CA GLY A 219 25.85 -2.15 -0.51
C GLY A 219 24.80 -1.25 0.14
N VAL A 220 23.51 -1.53 -0.10
CA VAL A 220 22.40 -0.84 0.58
C VAL A 220 22.48 -1.11 2.09
N PHE A 221 22.65 -2.35 2.52
CA PHE A 221 22.81 -2.74 3.91
C PHE A 221 23.97 -1.97 4.57
N GLN A 222 25.17 -2.01 3.99
CA GLN A 222 26.36 -1.33 4.51
C GLN A 222 26.14 0.19 4.66
N LYS A 223 25.54 0.83 3.66
CA LYS A 223 25.24 2.26 3.70
C LYS A 223 24.21 2.60 4.78
N ARG A 224 23.28 1.71 5.11
CA ARG A 224 22.29 1.95 6.18
C ARG A 224 22.88 1.78 7.58
N LEU A 225 23.86 0.89 7.76
CA LEU A 225 24.59 0.75 9.02
C LEU A 225 25.34 2.00 9.46
N SER A 226 25.77 2.84 8.54
CA SER A 226 26.48 4.08 8.87
C SER A 226 25.61 5.15 9.55
N SER A 227 24.30 4.91 9.71
CA SER A 227 23.36 5.83 10.35
C SER A 227 22.56 5.10 11.43
N LYS A 228 22.74 5.49 12.69
CA LYS A 228 22.02 4.94 13.84
C LYS A 228 20.49 4.90 13.67
N ALA A 229 19.92 5.89 12.97
CA ALA A 229 18.49 5.93 12.67
C ALA A 229 18.04 4.83 11.69
N ASN A 230 18.95 4.26 10.92
CA ASN A 230 18.67 3.29 9.88
C ASN A 230 19.17 1.87 10.18
N GLU A 231 19.87 1.67 11.28
CA GLU A 231 20.42 0.35 11.68
C GLU A 231 19.36 -0.75 11.71
N ILE A 232 18.17 -0.44 12.22
CA ILE A 232 17.06 -1.40 12.32
C ILE A 232 16.66 -1.91 10.93
N PHE A 233 16.65 -1.05 9.92
CA PHE A 233 16.32 -1.42 8.54
C PHE A 233 17.43 -2.26 7.91
N ALA A 234 18.69 -1.90 8.19
CA ALA A 234 19.85 -2.68 7.75
C ALA A 234 19.79 -4.11 8.33
N PHE A 235 19.65 -4.25 9.65
CA PHE A 235 19.59 -5.57 10.28
C PHE A 235 18.36 -6.38 9.86
N SER A 236 17.22 -5.75 9.60
CA SER A 236 16.06 -6.44 9.06
C SER A 236 16.32 -7.00 7.66
N LEU A 237 17.01 -6.24 6.81
CA LEU A 237 17.35 -6.67 5.45
C LEU A 237 18.35 -7.83 5.45
N ILE A 238 19.46 -7.73 6.18
CA ILE A 238 20.45 -8.82 6.23
C ILE A 238 19.84 -10.06 6.92
N GLY A 239 19.01 -9.88 7.94
CA GLY A 239 18.29 -10.96 8.60
C GLY A 239 17.39 -11.74 7.63
N SER A 240 16.73 -11.06 6.69
CA SER A 240 15.92 -11.74 5.67
C SER A 240 16.75 -12.60 4.73
N ILE A 241 17.97 -12.16 4.39
CA ILE A 241 18.90 -12.98 3.57
C ILE A 241 19.35 -14.22 4.35
N LEU A 242 19.85 -14.02 5.57
CA LEU A 242 20.41 -15.09 6.39
C LEU A 242 19.38 -16.11 6.89
N SER A 243 18.09 -15.75 6.88
CA SER A 243 17.00 -16.68 7.23
C SER A 243 16.75 -17.76 6.17
N HIS A 244 17.27 -17.60 4.94
CA HIS A 244 17.19 -18.63 3.91
C HIS A 244 18.28 -19.69 4.08
N PRO A 245 18.01 -20.97 3.72
CA PRO A 245 18.98 -22.05 3.81
C PRO A 245 20.32 -21.74 3.12
N ASP A 246 20.26 -21.08 1.96
CA ASP A 246 21.43 -20.71 1.16
C ASP A 246 21.96 -19.30 1.49
N GLY A 247 21.35 -18.62 2.47
CA GLY A 247 21.63 -17.21 2.75
C GLY A 247 23.05 -16.96 3.23
N TYR A 248 23.60 -17.87 4.05
CA TYR A 248 24.95 -17.74 4.58
C TYR A 248 25.99 -17.91 3.45
N SER A 249 25.90 -18.98 2.68
CA SER A 249 26.79 -19.23 1.55
C SER A 249 26.72 -18.16 0.46
N ALA A 250 25.55 -17.56 0.26
CA ALA A 250 25.38 -16.48 -0.70
C ALA A 250 26.07 -15.16 -0.26
N VAL A 251 26.25 -14.95 1.04
CA VAL A 251 26.94 -13.75 1.58
C VAL A 251 28.46 -13.98 1.68
N GLU A 252 28.91 -15.23 1.81
CA GLU A 252 30.35 -15.58 1.84
C GLU A 252 31.01 -15.59 0.45
N ALA A 253 30.26 -15.76 -0.63
CA ALA A 253 30.76 -15.84 -2.00
C ALA A 253 31.02 -14.46 -2.61
#